data_3db0adcfac8347e75367fe20397d5830
#
_entry.id   3db0adcfac8347e75367fe20397d5830
#
_cell.length_a   1.000
_cell.length_b   1.000
_cell.length_c   1.000
_cell.angle_alpha   90.00
_cell.angle_beta   90.00
_cell.angle_gamma   90.00
#
_symmetry.space_group_name_H-M   'P 1'
#
loop_
_entity.id
_entity.type
_entity.pdbx_description
1 polymer ?
#
loop_
_entity_poly.entity_id
_entity_poly.type
_entity_poly.pdbx_seq_one_letter_code
_entity_poly.pdbx_strand_id
1 'polypeptide(L)'
;MAKFQSVDELVKTTRPVNPVYCIREESIQTASKWFLQNFPGTTLYAVKCNSNEQVLKTIFESGVTNFDTASLEEIKLVKRVLPEAKAYFMHTVKSKESIYEAYFNYGVKDFSFDSKFELEKILEVTQHAKDLTLYLRIAISNEHAEIDLSKKFGASISEAVTLLKNAKEVAYKVGVSFHVGSQCMHPISYAKAIKDIGTLIKKAEINPDIINVGGGFPSTYPDLYPRPLTEYIREISNAFAKLNLPETTKLICEPGRALVAESGSTVVRVELRKKQILYINDGTYGSLFDAGTPNFIFPTRMIQIEKSFSKRLTPFSFYGPTCDGIDFMKGPFLLPNNIKEGDYVEIGQLGAYGISLRTQFNGFYSNEIHEVYDKPIMSIFEEENNSNCLVA
;
A
#
# COMPACT_ATOMS: atom_id res chain seq x y z
N MET A 1 -1.63 -11.17 -20.88
CA MET A 1 -1.84 -11.87 -19.59
C MET A 1 -2.84 -12.98 -19.84
N ALA A 2 -2.50 -14.25 -19.56
CA ALA A 2 -3.45 -15.35 -19.64
C ALA A 2 -4.34 -15.39 -18.39
N LYS A 3 -5.50 -16.08 -18.47
CA LYS A 3 -6.47 -16.19 -17.38
C LYS A 3 -6.67 -17.65 -17.04
N PHE A 4 -6.70 -17.95 -15.74
CA PHE A 4 -6.86 -19.31 -15.19
C PHE A 4 -7.92 -19.31 -14.09
N GLN A 5 -8.65 -20.43 -13.93
CA GLN A 5 -9.65 -20.54 -12.87
C GLN A 5 -9.01 -20.56 -11.47
N SER A 6 -7.76 -21.01 -11.39
CA SER A 6 -7.01 -21.07 -10.14
C SER A 6 -5.49 -21.10 -10.37
N VAL A 7 -4.73 -20.80 -9.32
CA VAL A 7 -3.28 -20.99 -9.31
C VAL A 7 -2.90 -22.45 -9.55
N ASP A 8 -3.71 -23.39 -9.04
CA ASP A 8 -3.48 -24.83 -9.27
C ASP A 8 -3.61 -25.20 -10.76
N GLU A 9 -4.61 -24.65 -11.47
CA GLU A 9 -4.76 -24.86 -12.92
C GLU A 9 -3.57 -24.26 -13.67
N LEU A 10 -3.18 -23.01 -13.34
CA LEU A 10 -2.02 -22.36 -13.94
C LEU A 10 -0.79 -23.27 -13.84
N VAL A 11 -0.45 -23.73 -12.65
CA VAL A 11 0.75 -24.53 -12.43
C VAL A 11 0.65 -25.92 -13.11
N LYS A 12 -0.51 -26.56 -13.07
CA LYS A 12 -0.74 -27.86 -13.76
C LYS A 12 -0.55 -27.74 -15.26
N THR A 13 -0.99 -26.63 -15.83
CA THR A 13 -0.96 -26.39 -17.29
C THR A 13 0.43 -25.97 -17.76
N THR A 14 1.08 -25.02 -17.04
CA THR A 14 2.30 -24.36 -17.54
C THR A 14 3.59 -24.94 -16.99
N ARG A 15 3.57 -25.58 -15.81
CA ARG A 15 4.77 -26.07 -15.10
C ARG A 15 5.89 -25.04 -15.08
N PRO A 16 5.66 -23.84 -14.52
CA PRO A 16 6.55 -22.71 -14.72
C PRO A 16 7.95 -22.98 -14.12
N VAL A 17 8.97 -22.59 -14.87
CA VAL A 17 10.38 -22.68 -14.41
C VAL A 17 10.74 -21.41 -13.63
N ASN A 18 10.23 -20.26 -14.06
CA ASN A 18 10.43 -18.98 -13.40
C ASN A 18 9.29 -18.68 -12.42
N PRO A 19 9.49 -17.76 -11.48
CA PRO A 19 8.41 -17.26 -10.63
C PRO A 19 7.29 -16.66 -11.46
N VAL A 20 6.03 -16.96 -11.10
CA VAL A 20 4.85 -16.40 -11.76
C VAL A 20 4.06 -15.56 -10.77
N TYR A 21 3.78 -14.31 -11.13
CA TYR A 21 2.94 -13.45 -10.33
C TYR A 21 1.48 -13.59 -10.77
N CYS A 22 0.60 -13.81 -9.80
CA CYS A 22 -0.84 -13.98 -10.00
C CYS A 22 -1.58 -12.76 -9.48
N ILE A 23 -2.56 -12.25 -10.25
CA ILE A 23 -3.42 -11.12 -9.88
C ILE A 23 -4.86 -11.61 -9.78
N ARG A 24 -5.54 -11.23 -8.68
CA ARG A 24 -6.97 -11.45 -8.41
C ARG A 24 -7.69 -10.11 -8.48
N GLU A 25 -8.32 -9.82 -9.61
CA GLU A 25 -9.04 -8.56 -9.80
C GLU A 25 -10.23 -8.44 -8.85
N GLU A 26 -10.95 -9.53 -8.56
CA GLU A 26 -12.09 -9.53 -7.64
C GLU A 26 -11.71 -9.07 -6.22
N SER A 27 -10.50 -9.43 -5.74
CA SER A 27 -10.01 -8.95 -4.45
C SER A 27 -9.81 -7.43 -4.44
N ILE A 28 -9.28 -6.86 -5.54
CA ILE A 28 -9.13 -5.40 -5.70
C ILE A 28 -10.50 -4.71 -5.73
N GLN A 29 -11.45 -5.27 -6.48
CA GLN A 29 -12.81 -4.74 -6.59
C GLN A 29 -13.52 -4.74 -5.23
N THR A 30 -13.40 -5.83 -4.48
CA THR A 30 -13.98 -5.98 -3.13
C THR A 30 -13.41 -4.93 -2.19
N ALA A 31 -12.09 -4.81 -2.12
CA ALA A 31 -11.43 -3.83 -1.27
C ALA A 31 -11.79 -2.38 -1.66
N SER A 32 -11.77 -2.06 -2.94
CA SER A 32 -12.09 -0.73 -3.45
C SER A 32 -13.53 -0.33 -3.11
N LYS A 33 -14.49 -1.22 -3.36
CA LYS A 33 -15.90 -1.00 -3.03
C LYS A 33 -16.10 -0.82 -1.54
N TRP A 34 -15.41 -1.62 -0.72
CA TRP A 34 -15.48 -1.51 0.74
C TRP A 34 -15.05 -0.11 1.21
N PHE A 35 -13.90 0.40 0.75
CA PHE A 35 -13.43 1.74 1.12
C PHE A 35 -14.39 2.84 0.66
N LEU A 36 -14.91 2.77 -0.57
CA LEU A 36 -15.87 3.73 -1.10
C LEU A 36 -17.19 3.77 -0.31
N GLN A 37 -17.61 2.63 0.25
CA GLN A 37 -18.84 2.53 1.04
C GLN A 37 -18.67 2.94 2.50
N ASN A 38 -17.51 2.70 3.08
CA ASN A 38 -17.31 2.85 4.53
C ASN A 38 -16.50 4.09 4.92
N PHE A 39 -15.60 4.59 4.09
CA PHE A 39 -14.83 5.78 4.41
C PHE A 39 -15.64 7.05 4.12
N PRO A 40 -15.87 7.95 5.11
CA PRO A 40 -16.73 9.11 4.95
C PRO A 40 -16.00 10.27 4.27
N GLY A 41 -15.39 10.04 3.11
CA GLY A 41 -14.57 11.02 2.41
C GLY A 41 -14.06 10.52 1.07
N THR A 42 -12.95 11.08 0.61
CA THR A 42 -12.34 10.68 -0.66
C THR A 42 -11.23 9.66 -0.41
N THR A 43 -11.29 8.54 -1.12
CA THR A 43 -10.23 7.51 -1.12
C THR A 43 -9.29 7.76 -2.29
N LEU A 44 -7.99 7.86 -2.01
CA LEU A 44 -6.90 7.88 -2.98
C LEU A 44 -6.17 6.55 -2.95
N TYR A 45 -5.89 5.96 -4.09
CA TYR A 45 -5.01 4.81 -4.14
C TYR A 45 -3.53 5.21 -4.12
N ALA A 46 -2.75 4.66 -3.19
CA ALA A 46 -1.29 4.90 -3.13
C ALA A 46 -0.55 4.04 -4.17
N VAL A 47 -0.20 4.64 -5.31
CA VAL A 47 0.37 3.96 -6.50
C VAL A 47 1.65 3.19 -6.19
N LYS A 48 2.50 3.71 -5.30
CA LYS A 48 3.74 3.05 -4.83
C LYS A 48 3.56 1.61 -4.35
N CYS A 49 2.35 1.27 -3.91
CA CYS A 49 2.04 -0.05 -3.38
C CYS A 49 2.05 -1.13 -4.47
N ASN A 50 1.42 -0.82 -5.60
CA ASN A 50 1.44 -1.66 -6.80
C ASN A 50 1.09 -0.80 -8.02
N SER A 51 2.07 -0.50 -8.85
CA SER A 51 1.94 0.33 -10.05
C SER A 51 1.64 -0.47 -11.32
N ASN A 52 1.29 -1.76 -11.21
CA ASN A 52 0.91 -2.56 -12.36
C ASN A 52 -0.33 -1.97 -13.07
N GLU A 53 -0.28 -1.85 -14.39
CA GLU A 53 -1.35 -1.21 -15.18
C GLU A 53 -2.72 -1.87 -15.01
N GLN A 54 -2.77 -3.20 -14.90
CA GLN A 54 -4.03 -3.91 -14.67
C GLN A 54 -4.61 -3.59 -13.28
N VAL A 55 -3.76 -3.52 -12.26
CA VAL A 55 -4.17 -3.12 -10.91
C VAL A 55 -4.74 -1.71 -10.92
N LEU A 56 -4.06 -0.75 -11.58
CA LEU A 56 -4.54 0.63 -11.69
C LEU A 56 -5.90 0.71 -12.39
N LYS A 57 -6.08 -0.03 -13.50
CA LYS A 57 -7.36 -0.11 -14.23
C LYS A 57 -8.48 -0.67 -13.37
N THR A 58 -8.24 -1.80 -12.72
CA THR A 58 -9.24 -2.45 -11.86
C THR A 58 -9.67 -1.55 -10.70
N ILE A 59 -8.73 -0.83 -10.08
CA ILE A 59 -9.02 0.15 -9.01
C ILE A 59 -9.91 1.28 -9.56
N PHE A 60 -9.55 1.85 -10.72
CA PHE A 60 -10.29 2.95 -11.35
C PHE A 60 -11.69 2.52 -11.75
N GLU A 61 -11.83 1.38 -12.41
CA GLU A 61 -13.11 0.79 -12.82
C GLU A 61 -14.00 0.44 -11.62
N SER A 62 -13.40 0.17 -10.46
CA SER A 62 -14.13 -0.03 -9.20
C SER A 62 -14.62 1.26 -8.54
N GLY A 63 -14.30 2.45 -9.11
CA GLY A 63 -14.77 3.75 -8.66
C GLY A 63 -13.76 4.59 -7.87
N VAL A 64 -12.55 4.08 -7.58
CA VAL A 64 -11.47 4.89 -6.96
C VAL A 64 -10.75 5.65 -8.06
N THR A 65 -11.15 6.90 -8.28
CA THR A 65 -10.68 7.74 -9.40
C THR A 65 -9.53 8.68 -9.03
N ASN A 66 -9.09 8.67 -7.77
CA ASN A 66 -8.06 9.54 -7.22
C ASN A 66 -6.83 8.72 -6.82
N PHE A 67 -5.62 9.21 -7.14
CA PHE A 67 -4.37 8.48 -6.98
C PHE A 67 -3.33 9.32 -6.24
N ASP A 68 -2.80 8.81 -5.11
CA ASP A 68 -1.60 9.31 -4.44
C ASP A 68 -0.37 8.85 -5.22
N THR A 69 0.37 9.80 -5.77
CA THR A 69 1.60 9.57 -6.53
C THR A 69 2.81 10.15 -5.79
N ALA A 70 3.89 9.37 -5.73
CA ALA A 70 5.12 9.76 -5.06
C ALA A 70 6.19 10.32 -6.00
N SER A 71 6.01 10.19 -7.31
CA SER A 71 6.99 10.62 -8.31
C SER A 71 6.33 11.09 -9.61
N LEU A 72 7.10 11.82 -10.41
CA LEU A 72 6.66 12.21 -11.77
C LEU A 72 6.37 10.98 -12.64
N GLU A 73 7.16 9.92 -12.50
CA GLU A 73 6.95 8.69 -13.29
C GLU A 73 5.64 7.99 -12.93
N GLU A 74 5.24 8.01 -11.64
CA GLU A 74 3.92 7.51 -11.25
C GLU A 74 2.79 8.40 -11.80
N ILE A 75 2.96 9.73 -11.83
CA ILE A 75 2.00 10.66 -12.46
C ILE A 75 1.87 10.35 -13.95
N LYS A 76 2.99 10.22 -14.68
CA LYS A 76 3.01 9.85 -16.09
C LYS A 76 2.30 8.54 -16.35
N LEU A 77 2.59 7.53 -15.53
CA LEU A 77 1.96 6.22 -15.62
C LEU A 77 0.43 6.31 -15.44
N VAL A 78 -0.01 6.95 -14.34
CA VAL A 78 -1.44 7.11 -14.06
C VAL A 78 -2.14 7.83 -15.21
N LYS A 79 -1.59 8.96 -15.68
CA LYS A 79 -2.20 9.76 -16.75
C LYS A 79 -2.19 9.05 -18.12
N ARG A 80 -1.17 8.21 -18.39
CA ARG A 80 -1.11 7.39 -19.59
C ARG A 80 -2.16 6.28 -19.59
N VAL A 81 -2.31 5.59 -18.46
CA VAL A 81 -3.21 4.43 -18.33
C VAL A 81 -4.66 4.85 -18.07
N LEU A 82 -4.85 5.94 -17.33
CA LEU A 82 -6.13 6.45 -16.82
C LEU A 82 -6.20 7.97 -17.04
N PRO A 83 -6.44 8.47 -18.25
CA PRO A 83 -6.43 9.91 -18.54
C PRO A 83 -7.40 10.72 -17.66
N GLU A 84 -8.55 10.15 -17.31
CA GLU A 84 -9.59 10.76 -16.46
C GLU A 84 -9.24 10.77 -14.96
N ALA A 85 -8.25 9.99 -14.53
CA ALA A 85 -7.88 9.90 -13.13
C ALA A 85 -7.28 11.21 -12.62
N LYS A 86 -7.59 11.57 -11.37
CA LYS A 86 -6.95 12.69 -10.68
C LYS A 86 -5.70 12.20 -9.93
N ALA A 87 -4.54 12.75 -10.28
CA ALA A 87 -3.27 12.50 -9.60
C ALA A 87 -2.99 13.59 -8.56
N TYR A 88 -2.49 13.17 -7.39
CA TYR A 88 -2.05 14.01 -6.28
C TYR A 88 -0.56 13.76 -6.06
N PHE A 89 0.26 14.80 -6.01
CA PHE A 89 1.71 14.66 -5.79
C PHE A 89 2.01 14.75 -4.28
N MET A 90 1.83 13.62 -3.57
CA MET A 90 1.85 13.61 -2.11
C MET A 90 3.22 13.34 -1.48
N HIS A 91 4.28 13.18 -2.28
CA HIS A 91 5.65 13.18 -1.77
C HIS A 91 6.06 14.59 -1.35
N THR A 92 6.63 14.74 -0.14
CA THR A 92 6.95 16.06 0.44
C THR A 92 8.20 16.71 -0.13
N VAL A 93 9.08 15.97 -0.80
CA VAL A 93 10.31 16.49 -1.42
C VAL A 93 10.31 16.17 -2.91
N LYS A 94 10.32 17.19 -3.75
CA LYS A 94 10.21 17.06 -5.22
C LYS A 94 11.27 17.90 -5.93
N SER A 95 11.74 17.47 -7.09
CA SER A 95 12.59 18.31 -7.93
C SER A 95 11.77 19.43 -8.60
N LYS A 96 12.42 20.54 -8.98
CA LYS A 96 11.78 21.63 -9.71
C LYS A 96 11.18 21.15 -11.04
N GLU A 97 11.90 20.30 -11.75
CA GLU A 97 11.48 19.72 -13.01
C GLU A 97 10.22 18.86 -12.84
N SER A 98 10.18 18.05 -11.79
CA SER A 98 9.01 17.21 -11.48
C SER A 98 7.77 18.04 -11.13
N ILE A 99 7.93 19.14 -10.38
CA ILE A 99 6.83 20.06 -10.07
C ILE A 99 6.33 20.74 -11.35
N TYR A 100 7.25 21.22 -12.19
CA TYR A 100 6.93 21.89 -13.45
C TYR A 100 6.12 20.97 -14.36
N GLU A 101 6.64 19.79 -14.65
CA GLU A 101 5.95 18.82 -15.51
C GLU A 101 4.60 18.39 -14.93
N ALA A 102 4.54 18.08 -13.62
CA ALA A 102 3.31 17.68 -12.98
C ALA A 102 2.20 18.74 -13.11
N TYR A 103 2.54 20.02 -12.89
CA TYR A 103 1.58 21.09 -12.93
C TYR A 103 1.21 21.47 -14.38
N PHE A 104 2.20 21.81 -15.22
CA PHE A 104 1.93 22.37 -16.57
C PHE A 104 1.53 21.32 -17.59
N ASN A 105 2.14 20.12 -17.55
CA ASN A 105 1.94 19.09 -18.56
C ASN A 105 0.87 18.07 -18.17
N TYR A 106 0.72 17.79 -16.85
CA TYR A 106 -0.21 16.76 -16.36
C TYR A 106 -1.38 17.31 -15.56
N GLY A 107 -1.45 18.64 -15.35
CA GLY A 107 -2.57 19.32 -14.68
C GLY A 107 -2.71 18.98 -13.20
N VAL A 108 -1.63 18.56 -12.53
CA VAL A 108 -1.63 18.28 -11.09
C VAL A 108 -1.67 19.59 -10.33
N LYS A 109 -2.64 19.73 -9.42
CA LYS A 109 -2.81 20.94 -8.60
C LYS A 109 -2.66 20.67 -7.11
N ASP A 110 -2.60 19.41 -6.73
CA ASP A 110 -2.55 18.92 -5.37
C ASP A 110 -1.11 18.51 -5.02
N PHE A 111 -0.43 19.26 -4.13
CA PHE A 111 0.97 19.05 -3.76
C PHE A 111 1.15 19.00 -2.25
N SER A 112 1.91 18.01 -1.76
CA SER A 112 2.32 17.94 -0.36
C SER A 112 3.65 18.64 -0.13
N PHE A 113 3.81 19.21 1.08
CA PHE A 113 5.04 19.84 1.57
C PHE A 113 5.16 19.66 3.08
N ASP A 114 6.38 19.77 3.63
CA ASP A 114 6.64 19.70 5.07
C ASP A 114 7.70 20.72 5.54
N SER A 115 8.10 21.63 4.66
CA SER A 115 9.11 22.64 4.95
C SER A 115 8.83 23.92 4.18
N LYS A 116 9.38 25.05 4.68
CA LYS A 116 9.32 26.35 4.03
C LYS A 116 9.94 26.30 2.63
N PHE A 117 11.09 25.63 2.50
CA PHE A 117 11.83 25.55 1.24
C PHE A 117 11.05 24.78 0.16
N GLU A 118 10.31 23.73 0.54
CA GLU A 118 9.47 23.01 -0.40
C GLU A 118 8.26 23.82 -0.82
N LEU A 119 7.61 24.53 0.12
CA LEU A 119 6.52 25.46 -0.19
C LEU A 119 6.96 26.53 -1.18
N GLU A 120 8.06 27.22 -0.89
CA GLU A 120 8.61 28.27 -1.75
C GLU A 120 8.97 27.72 -3.15
N LYS A 121 9.56 26.53 -3.22
CA LYS A 121 9.88 25.86 -4.48
C LYS A 121 8.64 25.54 -5.32
N ILE A 122 7.57 25.02 -4.69
CA ILE A 122 6.30 24.78 -5.39
C ILE A 122 5.76 26.08 -5.97
N LEU A 123 5.72 27.15 -5.17
CA LEU A 123 5.20 28.45 -5.59
C LEU A 123 6.05 29.07 -6.72
N GLU A 124 7.37 29.05 -6.60
CA GLU A 124 8.29 29.55 -7.64
C GLU A 124 8.05 28.84 -8.96
N VAL A 125 8.07 27.50 -8.95
CA VAL A 125 8.00 26.69 -10.17
C VAL A 125 6.62 26.78 -10.82
N THR A 126 5.54 26.85 -10.05
CA THR A 126 4.19 27.03 -10.58
C THR A 126 3.82 28.50 -10.87
N GLN A 127 4.81 29.41 -10.83
CA GLN A 127 4.62 30.84 -11.07
C GLN A 127 3.55 31.48 -10.17
N HIS A 128 3.54 31.09 -8.89
CA HIS A 128 2.56 31.53 -7.89
C HIS A 128 1.10 31.30 -8.31
N ALA A 129 0.85 30.15 -8.93
CA ALA A 129 -0.49 29.74 -9.37
C ALA A 129 -1.53 29.83 -8.24
N LYS A 130 -2.74 30.27 -8.57
CA LYS A 130 -3.81 30.54 -7.59
C LYS A 130 -4.81 29.38 -7.45
N ASP A 131 -4.57 28.27 -8.13
CA ASP A 131 -5.45 27.08 -8.15
C ASP A 131 -4.84 25.87 -7.44
N LEU A 132 -3.76 26.08 -6.67
CA LEU A 132 -3.07 25.02 -5.93
C LEU A 132 -3.83 24.59 -4.68
N THR A 133 -3.90 23.29 -4.45
CA THR A 133 -4.24 22.69 -3.16
C THR A 133 -2.95 22.22 -2.51
N LEU A 134 -2.58 22.79 -1.37
CA LEU A 134 -1.32 22.52 -0.68
C LEU A 134 -1.58 21.73 0.61
N TYR A 135 -0.94 20.56 0.73
CA TYR A 135 -1.08 19.66 1.87
C TYR A 135 0.16 19.74 2.76
N LEU A 136 0.00 20.36 3.93
CA LEU A 136 1.06 20.35 4.95
C LEU A 136 1.10 18.98 5.63
N ARG A 137 2.20 18.26 5.46
CA ARG A 137 2.43 17.00 6.16
C ARG A 137 3.05 17.25 7.52
N ILE A 138 2.41 16.76 8.59
CA ILE A 138 2.94 16.80 9.95
C ILE A 138 3.64 15.49 10.31
N ALA A 139 4.70 15.60 11.11
CA ALA A 139 5.34 14.44 11.72
C ALA A 139 4.49 13.93 12.88
N ILE A 140 4.27 12.64 12.91
CA ILE A 140 3.61 11.96 14.03
C ILE A 140 4.45 10.76 14.46
N SER A 141 4.44 10.43 15.74
CA SER A 141 5.03 9.18 16.24
C SER A 141 3.95 8.09 16.28
N ASN A 142 4.30 6.89 15.88
CA ASN A 142 3.40 5.74 15.98
C ASN A 142 4.16 4.46 16.36
N GLU A 143 3.85 3.93 17.53
CA GLU A 143 4.43 2.69 18.07
C GLU A 143 3.68 1.42 17.60
N HIS A 144 2.58 1.59 16.83
CA HIS A 144 1.69 0.50 16.41
C HIS A 144 1.82 0.14 14.93
N ALA A 145 2.76 0.73 14.20
CA ALA A 145 3.03 0.38 12.81
C ALA A 145 4.20 -0.62 12.73
N GLU A 146 4.04 -1.65 11.89
CA GLU A 146 5.12 -2.59 11.63
C GLU A 146 6.31 -1.92 10.90
N ILE A 147 6.02 -0.90 10.09
CA ILE A 147 7.03 -0.09 9.41
C ILE A 147 6.82 1.38 9.80
N ASP A 148 7.70 1.90 10.66
CA ASP A 148 7.71 3.31 11.08
C ASP A 148 8.26 4.20 9.96
N LEU A 149 7.49 5.24 9.60
CA LEU A 149 7.85 6.23 8.59
C LEU A 149 8.01 7.65 9.18
N SER A 150 8.02 7.81 10.50
CA SER A 150 7.97 9.09 11.20
C SER A 150 9.26 9.92 11.12
N LYS A 151 10.40 9.27 10.86
CA LYS A 151 11.73 9.93 10.96
C LYS A 151 12.16 10.69 9.72
N LYS A 152 11.52 10.45 8.58
CA LYS A 152 12.00 10.99 7.28
C LYS A 152 11.24 12.23 6.84
N PHE A 153 9.96 12.33 7.14
CA PHE A 153 9.07 13.36 6.62
C PHE A 153 8.12 13.90 7.67
N GLY A 154 7.67 15.12 7.44
CA GLY A 154 6.68 15.83 8.21
C GLY A 154 7.28 16.93 9.09
N ALA A 155 6.59 18.07 9.17
CA ALA A 155 6.94 19.17 10.04
C ALA A 155 6.53 18.89 11.48
N SER A 156 7.32 19.34 12.45
CA SER A 156 6.91 19.38 13.86
C SER A 156 5.71 20.31 14.04
N ILE A 157 4.90 20.11 15.08
CA ILE A 157 3.72 20.98 15.33
C ILE A 157 4.11 22.45 15.46
N SER A 158 5.28 22.76 16.01
CA SER A 158 5.79 24.14 16.14
C SER A 158 6.07 24.79 14.79
N GLU A 159 6.73 24.09 13.89
CA GLU A 159 7.00 24.56 12.52
C GLU A 159 5.73 24.60 11.68
N ALA A 160 4.87 23.62 11.83
CA ALA A 160 3.61 23.47 11.11
C ALA A 160 2.67 24.66 11.29
N VAL A 161 2.68 25.34 12.46
CA VAL A 161 1.88 26.55 12.70
C VAL A 161 2.21 27.65 11.68
N THR A 162 3.49 27.95 11.51
CA THR A 162 3.94 28.99 10.57
C THR A 162 3.71 28.52 9.12
N LEU A 163 4.00 27.26 8.82
CA LEU A 163 3.82 26.71 7.48
C LEU A 163 2.35 26.70 7.04
N LEU A 164 1.43 26.39 7.95
CA LEU A 164 -0.01 26.40 7.67
C LEU A 164 -0.51 27.83 7.39
N LYS A 165 -0.04 28.82 8.16
CA LYS A 165 -0.36 30.24 7.93
C LYS A 165 0.12 30.69 6.55
N ASN A 166 1.38 30.44 6.24
CA ASN A 166 1.96 30.82 4.94
C ASN A 166 1.23 30.14 3.77
N ALA A 167 0.89 28.85 3.91
CA ALA A 167 0.14 28.14 2.86
C ALA A 167 -1.25 28.71 2.65
N LYS A 168 -1.95 29.10 3.74
CA LYS A 168 -3.32 29.66 3.65
C LYS A 168 -3.39 30.99 2.90
N GLU A 169 -2.32 31.77 2.94
CA GLU A 169 -2.24 33.08 2.23
C GLU A 169 -2.09 32.90 0.71
N VAL A 170 -1.53 31.80 0.24
CA VAL A 170 -1.12 31.63 -1.15
C VAL A 170 -1.91 30.55 -1.91
N ALA A 171 -2.45 29.56 -1.22
CA ALA A 171 -3.15 28.43 -1.83
C ALA A 171 -4.63 28.71 -2.09
N TYR A 172 -5.20 28.05 -3.07
CA TYR A 172 -6.65 27.97 -3.26
C TYR A 172 -7.33 27.20 -2.14
N LYS A 173 -6.72 26.04 -1.77
CA LYS A 173 -7.13 25.22 -0.61
C LYS A 173 -5.91 24.76 0.17
N VAL A 174 -6.09 24.57 1.46
CA VAL A 174 -5.06 24.02 2.34
C VAL A 174 -5.55 22.75 3.01
N GLY A 175 -4.78 21.69 2.88
CA GLY A 175 -4.96 20.46 3.61
C GLY A 175 -3.88 20.27 4.69
N VAL A 176 -4.21 19.48 5.70
CA VAL A 176 -3.22 18.94 6.64
C VAL A 176 -3.21 17.41 6.52
N SER A 177 -2.04 16.83 6.37
CA SER A 177 -1.87 15.38 6.19
C SER A 177 -0.91 14.79 7.21
N PHE A 178 -1.06 13.50 7.46
CA PHE A 178 -0.13 12.67 8.21
C PHE A 178 -0.07 11.26 7.64
N HIS A 179 0.84 10.43 8.14
CA HIS A 179 0.89 9.01 7.82
C HIS A 179 1.29 8.22 9.06
N VAL A 180 0.44 7.28 9.49
CA VAL A 180 0.63 6.47 10.71
C VAL A 180 1.68 5.36 10.59
N GLY A 181 2.40 5.26 9.48
CA GLY A 181 3.27 4.12 9.17
C GLY A 181 2.55 3.03 8.39
N SER A 182 3.28 2.04 7.86
CA SER A 182 2.68 0.95 7.09
C SER A 182 2.29 -0.21 8.00
N GLN A 183 1.18 -0.90 7.69
CA GLN A 183 0.62 -1.97 8.51
C GLN A 183 0.37 -1.49 9.95
N CYS A 184 -0.49 -0.49 10.10
CA CYS A 184 -0.84 0.04 11.42
C CYS A 184 -1.82 -0.91 12.12
N MET A 185 -1.37 -1.60 13.16
CA MET A 185 -2.13 -2.67 13.83
C MET A 185 -3.20 -2.15 14.77
N HIS A 186 -3.22 -0.85 15.10
CA HIS A 186 -4.17 -0.32 16.07
C HIS A 186 -4.82 1.01 15.59
N PRO A 187 -6.18 1.07 15.52
CA PRO A 187 -6.90 2.24 15.01
C PRO A 187 -6.69 3.53 15.84
N ILE A 188 -6.34 3.41 17.13
CA ILE A 188 -6.10 4.57 18.02
C ILE A 188 -5.00 5.51 17.49
N SER A 189 -4.08 5.01 16.65
CA SER A 189 -3.02 5.81 16.05
C SER A 189 -3.56 6.94 15.20
N TYR A 190 -4.64 6.69 14.44
CA TYR A 190 -5.31 7.73 13.67
C TYR A 190 -5.97 8.77 14.56
N ALA A 191 -6.65 8.34 15.65
CA ALA A 191 -7.29 9.26 16.58
C ALA A 191 -6.24 10.16 17.28
N LYS A 192 -5.07 9.62 17.65
CA LYS A 192 -3.96 10.39 18.21
C LYS A 192 -3.45 11.43 17.20
N ALA A 193 -3.20 11.03 15.96
CA ALA A 193 -2.73 11.93 14.90
C ALA A 193 -3.75 13.05 14.57
N ILE A 194 -5.04 12.73 14.54
CA ILE A 194 -6.11 13.72 14.34
C ILE A 194 -6.18 14.71 15.54
N LYS A 195 -5.90 14.23 16.76
CA LYS A 195 -5.79 15.12 17.93
C LYS A 195 -4.62 16.09 17.79
N ASP A 196 -3.49 15.66 17.23
CA ASP A 196 -2.34 16.53 16.95
C ASP A 196 -2.68 17.59 15.92
N ILE A 197 -3.46 17.24 14.86
CA ILE A 197 -4.03 18.21 13.94
C ILE A 197 -4.92 19.22 14.68
N GLY A 198 -5.75 18.77 15.61
CA GLY A 198 -6.57 19.68 16.45
C GLY A 198 -5.73 20.66 17.27
N THR A 199 -4.56 20.24 17.74
CA THR A 199 -3.59 21.10 18.43
C THR A 199 -2.98 22.13 17.46
N LEU A 200 -2.63 21.71 16.25
CA LEU A 200 -2.12 22.59 15.19
C LEU A 200 -3.16 23.66 14.82
N ILE A 201 -4.39 23.26 14.55
CA ILE A 201 -5.52 24.15 14.18
C ILE A 201 -5.70 25.24 15.23
N LYS A 202 -5.75 24.85 16.52
CA LYS A 202 -5.90 25.80 17.65
C LYS A 202 -4.74 26.80 17.73
N LYS A 203 -3.50 26.34 17.54
CA LYS A 203 -2.31 27.22 17.59
C LYS A 203 -2.18 28.13 16.37
N ALA A 204 -2.58 27.63 15.19
CA ALA A 204 -2.53 28.40 13.96
C ALA A 204 -3.73 29.36 13.80
N GLU A 205 -4.85 29.06 14.48
CA GLU A 205 -6.15 29.75 14.31
C GLU A 205 -6.67 29.67 12.86
N ILE A 206 -6.40 28.52 12.20
CA ILE A 206 -6.77 28.26 10.81
C ILE A 206 -7.48 26.93 10.71
N ASN A 207 -8.68 26.92 10.15
CA ASN A 207 -9.35 25.69 9.75
C ASN A 207 -8.86 25.27 8.36
N PRO A 208 -8.28 24.06 8.21
CA PRO A 208 -7.93 23.55 6.89
C PRO A 208 -9.19 23.16 6.10
N ASP A 209 -9.09 23.22 4.77
CA ASP A 209 -10.16 22.80 3.88
C ASP A 209 -10.24 21.26 3.76
N ILE A 210 -9.12 20.57 4.09
CA ILE A 210 -8.99 19.14 3.94
C ILE A 210 -8.17 18.57 5.11
N ILE A 211 -8.62 17.42 5.65
CA ILE A 211 -7.81 16.56 6.51
C ILE A 211 -7.54 15.26 5.76
N ASN A 212 -6.25 14.97 5.55
CA ASN A 212 -5.81 13.76 4.90
C ASN A 212 -5.17 12.83 5.95
N VAL A 213 -5.83 11.73 6.27
CA VAL A 213 -5.37 10.77 7.28
C VAL A 213 -4.29 9.81 6.76
N GLY A 214 -3.85 9.99 5.52
CA GLY A 214 -2.80 9.18 4.90
C GLY A 214 -3.20 7.73 4.68
N GLY A 215 -2.17 6.90 4.53
CA GLY A 215 -2.29 5.46 4.42
C GLY A 215 -2.05 4.75 5.75
N GLY A 216 -1.56 3.51 5.67
CA GLY A 216 -1.26 2.68 6.84
C GLY A 216 -2.34 1.67 7.18
N PHE A 217 -3.50 1.71 6.52
CA PHE A 217 -4.55 0.70 6.70
C PHE A 217 -3.97 -0.70 6.45
N PRO A 218 -4.18 -1.62 7.42
CA PRO A 218 -3.52 -2.93 7.37
C PRO A 218 -4.22 -3.93 6.47
N SER A 219 -3.52 -5.04 6.20
CA SER A 219 -4.09 -6.30 5.75
C SER A 219 -3.72 -7.41 6.72
N THR A 220 -4.33 -8.58 6.58
CA THR A 220 -4.07 -9.74 7.44
C THR A 220 -2.88 -10.53 6.91
N TYR A 221 -1.95 -10.90 7.80
CA TYR A 221 -0.82 -11.81 7.54
C TYR A 221 -0.77 -12.87 8.64
N PRO A 222 -0.11 -14.00 8.45
CA PRO A 222 0.20 -14.91 9.54
C PRO A 222 0.87 -14.17 10.70
N ASP A 223 0.36 -14.37 11.91
CA ASP A 223 0.79 -13.70 13.16
C ASP A 223 0.56 -12.17 13.24
N LEU A 224 -0.05 -11.56 12.20
CA LEU A 224 -0.44 -10.15 12.19
C LEU A 224 -1.94 -10.02 11.89
N TYR A 225 -2.75 -10.10 12.93
CA TYR A 225 -4.22 -9.97 12.85
C TYR A 225 -4.64 -8.58 13.33
N PRO A 226 -4.84 -7.62 12.41
CA PRO A 226 -5.30 -6.27 12.77
C PRO A 226 -6.73 -6.30 13.30
N ARG A 227 -7.14 -5.20 13.92
CA ARG A 227 -8.56 -4.96 14.20
C ARG A 227 -9.35 -4.86 12.89
N PRO A 228 -10.68 -5.14 12.90
CA PRO A 228 -11.52 -4.92 11.75
C PRO A 228 -11.37 -3.50 11.18
N LEU A 229 -11.35 -3.35 9.85
CA LEU A 229 -11.18 -2.05 9.19
C LEU A 229 -12.29 -1.06 9.58
N THR A 230 -13.49 -1.54 9.88
CA THR A 230 -14.60 -0.74 10.42
C THR A 230 -14.25 -0.01 11.72
N GLU A 231 -13.39 -0.58 12.58
CA GLU A 231 -12.90 0.11 13.78
C GLU A 231 -11.99 1.30 13.43
N TYR A 232 -11.16 1.16 12.39
CA TYR A 232 -10.31 2.27 11.90
C TYR A 232 -11.18 3.43 11.42
N ILE A 233 -12.19 3.12 10.60
CA ILE A 233 -13.10 4.14 10.09
C ILE A 233 -13.86 4.82 11.23
N ARG A 234 -14.35 4.03 12.21
CA ARG A 234 -15.04 4.56 13.40
C ARG A 234 -14.16 5.50 14.22
N GLU A 235 -12.89 5.11 14.50
CA GLU A 235 -11.96 5.95 15.27
C GLU A 235 -11.60 7.23 14.52
N ILE A 236 -11.37 7.15 13.19
CA ILE A 236 -11.12 8.31 12.35
C ILE A 236 -12.34 9.26 12.39
N SER A 237 -13.54 8.75 12.14
CA SER A 237 -14.77 9.54 12.11
C SER A 237 -15.05 10.22 13.45
N ASN A 238 -14.91 9.49 14.56
CA ASN A 238 -15.09 10.00 15.90
C ASN A 238 -14.07 11.11 16.26
N ALA A 239 -12.81 10.91 15.88
CA ALA A 239 -11.76 11.88 16.13
C ALA A 239 -11.93 13.12 15.26
N PHE A 240 -12.30 12.96 13.99
CA PHE A 240 -12.58 14.05 13.06
C PHE A 240 -13.77 14.91 13.54
N ALA A 241 -14.87 14.29 13.94
CA ALA A 241 -16.04 15.01 14.49
C ALA A 241 -15.69 15.88 15.71
N LYS A 242 -14.77 15.42 16.58
CA LYS A 242 -14.32 16.18 17.75
C LYS A 242 -13.51 17.44 17.43
N LEU A 243 -13.03 17.58 16.20
CA LEU A 243 -12.33 18.81 15.78
C LEU A 243 -13.26 20.00 15.62
N ASN A 244 -14.57 19.77 15.49
CA ASN A 244 -15.59 20.82 15.27
C ASN A 244 -15.25 21.76 14.13
N LEU A 245 -14.81 21.19 13.00
CA LEU A 245 -14.47 21.92 11.78
C LEU A 245 -15.72 22.32 10.99
N PRO A 246 -15.61 23.30 10.08
CA PRO A 246 -16.69 23.61 9.14
C PRO A 246 -17.15 22.37 8.35
N GLU A 247 -18.43 22.25 8.07
CA GLU A 247 -18.99 21.13 7.26
C GLU A 247 -18.39 21.03 5.86
N THR A 248 -17.79 22.11 5.36
CA THR A 248 -17.06 22.16 4.10
C THR A 248 -15.71 21.45 4.13
N THR A 249 -15.15 21.21 5.34
CA THR A 249 -13.88 20.49 5.49
C THR A 249 -14.04 19.03 5.08
N LYS A 250 -13.18 18.59 4.15
CA LYS A 250 -13.25 17.23 3.59
C LYS A 250 -12.24 16.31 4.24
N LEU A 251 -12.61 15.04 4.31
CA LEU A 251 -11.75 13.96 4.76
C LEU A 251 -11.20 13.17 3.56
N ILE A 252 -9.92 12.81 3.61
CA ILE A 252 -9.24 12.03 2.58
C ILE A 252 -8.43 10.90 3.25
N CYS A 253 -8.33 9.73 2.61
CA CYS A 253 -7.40 8.67 2.97
C CYS A 253 -6.60 8.18 1.76
N GLU A 254 -5.44 7.55 2.04
CA GLU A 254 -4.50 7.06 1.03
C GLU A 254 -4.19 5.55 1.22
N PRO A 255 -5.21 4.66 1.22
CA PRO A 255 -4.94 3.25 1.35
C PRO A 255 -4.13 2.74 0.15
N GLY A 256 -3.11 1.94 0.45
CA GLY A 256 -2.35 1.18 -0.52
C GLY A 256 -2.48 -0.31 -0.23
N ARG A 257 -1.77 -0.79 0.81
CA ARG A 257 -1.74 -2.20 1.22
C ARG A 257 -3.14 -2.79 1.37
N ALA A 258 -4.03 -2.14 2.08
CA ALA A 258 -5.39 -2.64 2.30
C ALA A 258 -6.22 -2.80 1.01
N LEU A 259 -5.89 -2.07 -0.07
CA LEU A 259 -6.58 -2.23 -1.35
C LEU A 259 -6.06 -3.38 -2.21
N VAL A 260 -4.77 -3.74 -2.08
CA VAL A 260 -4.15 -4.64 -3.06
C VAL A 260 -3.43 -5.85 -2.47
N ALA A 261 -3.14 -5.91 -1.16
CA ALA A 261 -2.35 -7.01 -0.60
C ALA A 261 -2.88 -8.39 -0.97
N GLU A 262 -4.18 -8.59 -0.82
CA GLU A 262 -4.86 -9.88 -1.07
C GLU A 262 -4.94 -10.26 -2.55
N SER A 263 -4.81 -9.27 -3.44
CA SER A 263 -4.94 -9.50 -4.87
C SER A 263 -3.74 -10.19 -5.50
N GLY A 264 -2.59 -10.16 -4.86
CA GLY A 264 -1.35 -10.68 -5.42
C GLY A 264 -0.83 -11.91 -4.72
N SER A 265 -0.35 -12.88 -5.48
CA SER A 265 0.47 -13.99 -5.00
C SER A 265 1.59 -14.30 -5.98
N THR A 266 2.65 -14.94 -5.50
CA THR A 266 3.72 -15.46 -6.36
C THR A 266 3.77 -16.96 -6.24
N VAL A 267 3.81 -17.65 -7.38
CA VAL A 267 4.11 -19.07 -7.47
C VAL A 267 5.62 -19.20 -7.58
N VAL A 268 6.21 -19.93 -6.64
CA VAL A 268 7.64 -20.24 -6.63
C VAL A 268 7.85 -21.75 -6.73
N ARG A 269 9.00 -22.15 -7.31
CA ARG A 269 9.43 -23.55 -7.36
C ARG A 269 10.54 -23.77 -6.35
N VAL A 270 10.50 -24.90 -5.67
CA VAL A 270 11.58 -25.36 -4.79
C VAL A 270 12.72 -25.90 -5.64
N GLU A 271 13.88 -25.26 -5.59
CA GLU A 271 15.08 -25.67 -6.33
C GLU A 271 15.95 -26.64 -5.53
N LEU A 272 15.92 -26.51 -4.18
CA LEU A 272 16.67 -27.40 -3.30
C LEU A 272 16.08 -27.37 -1.90
N ARG A 273 16.14 -28.49 -1.20
CA ARG A 273 15.86 -28.58 0.23
C ARG A 273 17.09 -29.02 1.03
N LYS A 274 17.44 -28.25 2.07
CA LYS A 274 18.43 -28.62 3.08
C LYS A 274 17.80 -28.57 4.48
N LYS A 275 17.42 -29.72 5.01
CA LYS A 275 16.71 -29.83 6.31
C LYS A 275 15.40 -29.01 6.30
N GLN A 276 15.32 -27.92 7.07
CA GLN A 276 14.19 -26.99 7.18
C GLN A 276 14.42 -25.70 6.39
N ILE A 277 15.34 -25.70 5.45
CA ILE A 277 15.60 -24.58 4.55
C ILE A 277 15.23 -25.00 3.14
N LEU A 278 14.42 -24.17 2.46
CA LEU A 278 14.09 -24.30 1.05
C LEU A 278 14.80 -23.19 0.26
N TYR A 279 15.45 -23.57 -0.82
CA TYR A 279 15.96 -22.64 -1.82
C TYR A 279 14.90 -22.55 -2.91
N ILE A 280 14.38 -21.35 -3.14
CA ILE A 280 13.30 -21.10 -4.08
C ILE A 280 13.77 -20.15 -5.18
N ASN A 281 13.06 -20.13 -6.30
CA ASN A 281 13.42 -19.33 -7.48
C ASN A 281 12.97 -17.86 -7.43
N ASP A 282 12.45 -17.37 -6.28
CA ASP A 282 12.21 -15.97 -5.98
C ASP A 282 12.75 -15.61 -4.59
N GLY A 283 12.86 -14.32 -4.26
CA GLY A 283 13.46 -13.94 -2.98
C GLY A 283 13.24 -12.46 -2.65
N THR A 284 14.09 -11.95 -1.74
CA THR A 284 14.01 -10.57 -1.24
C THR A 284 14.32 -9.52 -2.32
N TYR A 285 15.10 -9.88 -3.33
CA TYR A 285 15.35 -9.06 -4.52
C TYR A 285 14.25 -9.19 -5.59
N GLY A 286 13.38 -10.15 -5.42
CA GLY A 286 12.18 -10.39 -6.20
C GLY A 286 10.91 -9.89 -5.52
N SER A 287 9.88 -10.72 -5.45
CA SER A 287 8.58 -10.33 -4.89
C SER A 287 8.52 -10.38 -3.35
N LEU A 288 9.55 -10.85 -2.65
CA LEU A 288 9.53 -11.19 -1.23
C LEU A 288 10.35 -10.21 -0.35
N PHE A 289 10.51 -8.95 -0.78
CA PHE A 289 11.27 -7.94 -0.03
C PHE A 289 10.79 -7.80 1.43
N ASP A 290 9.48 -7.69 1.64
CA ASP A 290 8.91 -7.51 2.98
C ASP A 290 9.11 -8.76 3.88
N ALA A 291 9.33 -9.95 3.30
CA ALA A 291 9.65 -11.16 4.05
C ALA A 291 11.11 -11.21 4.53
N GLY A 292 11.99 -10.43 3.92
CA GLY A 292 13.40 -10.28 4.31
C GLY A 292 13.59 -9.22 5.38
N THR A 293 13.78 -7.96 4.98
CA THR A 293 14.15 -6.87 5.92
C THR A 293 13.07 -6.52 6.94
N PRO A 294 11.79 -6.30 6.56
CA PRO A 294 10.70 -6.12 7.51
C PRO A 294 10.30 -7.41 8.24
N ASN A 295 10.74 -8.56 7.72
CA ASN A 295 10.52 -9.87 8.32
C ASN A 295 9.04 -10.28 8.42
N PHE A 296 8.19 -9.89 7.45
CA PHE A 296 6.80 -10.31 7.37
C PHE A 296 6.71 -11.81 7.08
N ILE A 297 5.80 -12.49 7.74
CA ILE A 297 5.45 -13.87 7.43
C ILE A 297 4.29 -13.84 6.44
N PHE A 298 4.52 -14.36 5.24
CA PHE A 298 3.48 -14.45 4.21
C PHE A 298 2.75 -15.78 4.27
N PRO A 299 1.43 -15.82 4.00
CA PRO A 299 0.71 -17.09 3.93
C PRO A 299 1.21 -17.91 2.75
N THR A 300 1.43 -19.20 3.00
CA THR A 300 1.92 -20.14 2.00
C THR A 300 1.02 -21.35 1.87
N ARG A 301 0.83 -21.85 0.64
CA ARG A 301 0.23 -23.14 0.41
C ARG A 301 0.97 -23.93 -0.66
N MET A 302 0.96 -25.25 -0.52
CA MET A 302 1.48 -26.15 -1.55
C MET A 302 0.51 -26.26 -2.70
N ILE A 303 1.03 -26.32 -3.92
CA ILE A 303 0.24 -26.59 -5.12
C ILE A 303 0.39 -28.07 -5.48
N GLN A 304 -0.74 -28.80 -5.41
CA GLN A 304 -0.75 -30.23 -5.67
C GLN A 304 -0.85 -30.51 -7.16
N ILE A 305 0.17 -31.17 -7.71
CA ILE A 305 0.19 -31.56 -9.11
C ILE A 305 -0.18 -33.06 -9.27
N GLU A 306 0.60 -33.95 -8.66
CA GLU A 306 0.45 -35.41 -8.85
C GLU A 306 0.46 -36.20 -7.53
N LYS A 307 0.96 -35.60 -6.46
CA LYS A 307 1.13 -36.24 -5.16
C LYS A 307 0.22 -35.66 -4.10
N SER A 308 -0.22 -36.50 -3.18
CA SER A 308 -0.75 -36.03 -1.91
C SER A 308 0.38 -35.56 -1.01
N PHE A 309 0.17 -34.40 -0.39
CA PHE A 309 1.10 -33.89 0.61
C PHE A 309 0.77 -34.44 2.00
N SER A 310 1.81 -34.50 2.84
CA SER A 310 1.65 -34.83 4.25
C SER A 310 0.78 -33.80 4.95
N LYS A 311 -0.11 -34.24 5.82
CA LYS A 311 -0.87 -33.38 6.71
C LYS A 311 -0.01 -32.74 7.82
N ARG A 312 1.18 -33.32 8.07
CA ARG A 312 2.12 -32.76 9.06
C ARG A 312 2.84 -31.58 8.47
N LEU A 313 2.57 -30.38 9.01
CA LEU A 313 3.27 -29.16 8.69
C LEU A 313 4.57 -29.05 9.47
N THR A 314 5.56 -28.45 8.85
CA THR A 314 6.90 -28.18 9.42
C THR A 314 7.25 -26.73 9.11
N PRO A 315 7.85 -26.00 10.05
CA PRO A 315 8.32 -24.65 9.80
C PRO A 315 9.57 -24.67 8.90
N PHE A 316 9.55 -23.86 7.85
CA PHE A 316 10.66 -23.65 6.94
C PHE A 316 11.09 -22.19 6.91
N SER A 317 12.38 -21.97 6.58
CA SER A 317 12.93 -20.70 6.12
C SER A 317 13.23 -20.80 4.63
N PHE A 318 13.26 -19.67 3.92
CA PHE A 318 13.59 -19.64 2.51
C PHE A 318 14.88 -18.88 2.25
N TYR A 319 15.70 -19.39 1.33
CA TYR A 319 16.70 -18.63 0.61
C TYR A 319 16.19 -18.35 -0.81
N GLY A 320 16.35 -17.11 -1.25
CA GLY A 320 16.12 -16.73 -2.65
C GLY A 320 17.26 -17.21 -3.56
N PRO A 321 17.14 -16.92 -4.88
CA PRO A 321 18.05 -17.46 -5.90
C PRO A 321 19.38 -16.70 -6.01
N THR A 322 19.49 -15.50 -5.42
CA THR A 322 20.67 -14.65 -5.63
C THR A 322 21.89 -15.15 -4.85
N CYS A 323 23.07 -14.69 -5.23
CA CYS A 323 24.31 -15.02 -4.53
C CYS A 323 24.49 -14.24 -3.21
N ASP A 324 23.57 -13.32 -2.88
CA ASP A 324 23.66 -12.51 -1.67
C ASP A 324 23.12 -13.28 -0.45
N GLY A 325 23.88 -13.28 0.63
CA GLY A 325 23.50 -13.95 1.88
C GLY A 325 22.31 -13.31 2.60
N ILE A 326 21.96 -12.05 2.27
CA ILE A 326 20.75 -11.37 2.81
C ILE A 326 19.47 -11.75 2.05
N ASP A 327 19.57 -12.49 0.94
CA ASP A 327 18.42 -13.04 0.23
C ASP A 327 17.81 -14.22 1.03
N PHE A 328 17.41 -13.89 2.26
CA PHE A 328 16.95 -14.83 3.27
C PHE A 328 15.64 -14.35 3.91
N MET A 329 14.68 -15.24 3.96
CA MET A 329 13.36 -15.05 4.57
C MET A 329 13.22 -16.03 5.72
N LYS A 330 13.24 -15.53 6.94
CA LYS A 330 13.29 -16.31 8.16
C LYS A 330 12.03 -17.17 8.36
N GLY A 331 10.85 -16.66 8.01
CA GLY A 331 9.59 -17.30 8.32
C GLY A 331 9.24 -17.26 9.82
N PRO A 332 8.51 -18.27 10.36
CA PRO A 332 8.32 -19.64 9.81
C PRO A 332 7.26 -19.73 8.69
N PHE A 333 7.58 -20.41 7.61
CA PHE A 333 6.62 -20.78 6.58
C PHE A 333 6.16 -22.21 6.83
N LEU A 334 4.88 -22.39 7.15
CA LEU A 334 4.32 -23.69 7.52
C LEU A 334 3.94 -24.48 6.25
N LEU A 335 4.71 -25.49 5.91
CA LEU A 335 4.53 -26.33 4.72
C LEU A 335 4.58 -27.82 5.06
N PRO A 336 4.00 -28.70 4.22
CA PRO A 336 4.07 -30.14 4.41
C PRO A 336 5.51 -30.64 4.56
N ASN A 337 5.75 -31.53 5.52
CA ASN A 337 7.09 -32.00 5.84
C ASN A 337 7.75 -32.82 4.72
N ASN A 338 6.98 -33.30 3.73
CA ASN A 338 7.47 -34.07 2.58
C ASN A 338 7.71 -33.20 1.33
N ILE A 339 7.70 -31.85 1.48
CA ILE A 339 8.09 -30.94 0.39
C ILE A 339 9.52 -31.20 -0.08
N LYS A 340 9.75 -31.11 -1.38
CA LYS A 340 11.02 -31.43 -2.01
C LYS A 340 11.27 -30.59 -3.26
N GLU A 341 12.45 -30.72 -3.84
CA GLU A 341 12.81 -30.14 -5.13
C GLU A 341 11.77 -30.48 -6.21
N GLY A 342 11.45 -29.46 -7.03
CA GLY A 342 10.45 -29.52 -8.08
C GLY A 342 9.01 -29.25 -7.63
N ASP A 343 8.75 -29.18 -6.32
CA ASP A 343 7.43 -28.83 -5.80
C ASP A 343 7.18 -27.30 -5.93
N TYR A 344 5.90 -26.91 -6.02
CA TYR A 344 5.48 -25.52 -6.14
C TYR A 344 4.79 -25.05 -4.88
N VAL A 345 5.08 -23.79 -4.52
CA VAL A 345 4.47 -23.09 -3.40
C VAL A 345 3.85 -21.80 -3.92
N GLU A 346 2.60 -21.55 -3.56
CA GLU A 346 2.01 -20.23 -3.67
C GLU A 346 2.28 -19.45 -2.39
N ILE A 347 2.74 -18.21 -2.53
CA ILE A 347 2.95 -17.24 -1.45
C ILE A 347 1.96 -16.10 -1.69
N GLY A 348 0.99 -15.93 -0.81
CA GLY A 348 -0.08 -14.94 -0.92
C GLY A 348 0.27 -13.60 -0.31
N GLN A 349 -0.70 -12.65 -0.33
CA GLN A 349 -0.59 -11.29 0.25
C GLN A 349 0.52 -10.42 -0.37
N LEU A 350 0.95 -10.74 -1.58
CA LEU A 350 2.01 -10.04 -2.32
C LEU A 350 1.50 -8.98 -3.29
N GLY A 351 0.21 -8.65 -3.25
CA GLY A 351 -0.36 -7.55 -4.03
C GLY A 351 0.22 -6.19 -3.65
N ALA A 352 0.64 -6.03 -2.39
CA ALA A 352 1.31 -4.83 -1.89
C ALA A 352 2.83 -5.05 -1.84
N TYR A 353 3.57 -4.18 -2.52
CA TYR A 353 5.05 -4.16 -2.55
C TYR A 353 5.72 -5.40 -3.15
N GLY A 354 4.98 -6.41 -3.58
CA GLY A 354 5.53 -7.59 -4.24
C GLY A 354 6.16 -7.27 -5.60
N ILE A 355 5.44 -6.58 -6.49
CA ILE A 355 5.98 -6.20 -7.80
C ILE A 355 6.83 -4.92 -7.73
N SER A 356 6.40 -3.93 -6.92
CA SER A 356 6.97 -2.57 -6.95
C SER A 356 8.42 -2.48 -6.48
N LEU A 357 8.88 -3.43 -5.65
CA LEU A 357 10.22 -3.44 -5.07
C LEU A 357 11.18 -4.42 -5.77
N ARG A 358 10.73 -5.15 -6.80
CA ARG A 358 11.56 -6.10 -7.52
C ARG A 358 12.74 -5.43 -8.22
N THR A 359 13.85 -6.15 -8.25
CA THR A 359 15.07 -5.75 -8.96
C THR A 359 15.44 -6.77 -10.04
N GLN A 360 16.45 -6.44 -10.85
CA GLN A 360 17.03 -7.37 -11.83
C GLN A 360 18.38 -7.93 -11.35
N PHE A 361 18.64 -7.92 -10.06
CA PHE A 361 19.90 -8.37 -9.49
C PHE A 361 20.18 -9.84 -9.85
N ASN A 362 21.40 -10.13 -10.26
CA ASN A 362 21.88 -11.42 -10.79
C ASN A 362 21.08 -11.98 -11.99
N GLY A 363 20.18 -11.23 -12.58
CA GLY A 363 19.32 -11.69 -13.67
C GLY A 363 18.13 -12.53 -13.23
N PHE A 364 17.91 -12.73 -11.93
CA PHE A 364 16.73 -13.42 -11.40
C PHE A 364 15.52 -12.49 -11.43
N TYR A 365 14.87 -12.43 -12.58
CA TYR A 365 13.71 -11.57 -12.80
C TYR A 365 12.72 -12.26 -13.74
N SER A 366 11.45 -12.25 -13.38
CA SER A 366 10.38 -12.78 -14.22
C SER A 366 9.31 -11.71 -14.46
N ASN A 367 8.88 -11.58 -15.72
CA ASN A 367 7.74 -10.76 -16.12
C ASN A 367 6.45 -11.59 -16.31
N GLU A 368 6.45 -12.86 -15.91
CA GLU A 368 5.28 -13.69 -16.02
C GLU A 368 4.22 -13.25 -15.02
N ILE A 369 3.11 -12.71 -15.55
CA ILE A 369 1.97 -12.22 -14.77
C ILE A 369 0.71 -12.80 -15.38
N HIS A 370 -0.14 -13.43 -14.55
CA HIS A 370 -1.40 -14.03 -14.97
C HIS A 370 -2.55 -13.64 -14.04
N GLU A 371 -3.76 -13.60 -14.57
CA GLU A 371 -4.98 -13.40 -13.81
C GLU A 371 -5.51 -14.76 -13.35
N VAL A 372 -5.94 -14.83 -12.09
CA VAL A 372 -6.55 -16.02 -11.48
C VAL A 372 -7.85 -15.65 -10.77
N TYR A 373 -8.81 -16.58 -10.77
CA TYR A 373 -10.15 -16.34 -10.22
C TYR A 373 -10.40 -17.03 -8.88
N ASP A 374 -9.43 -17.80 -8.38
CA ASP A 374 -9.54 -18.40 -7.06
C ASP A 374 -9.40 -17.33 -5.95
N LYS A 375 -9.87 -17.67 -4.75
CA LYS A 375 -9.80 -16.78 -3.60
C LYS A 375 -8.35 -16.61 -3.11
N PRO A 376 -8.03 -15.46 -2.47
CA PRO A 376 -6.76 -15.28 -1.79
C PRO A 376 -6.60 -16.29 -0.65
N ILE A 377 -5.36 -16.55 -0.24
CA ILE A 377 -5.07 -17.48 0.88
C ILE A 377 -5.61 -16.95 2.21
N MET A 378 -5.59 -15.64 2.41
CA MET A 378 -6.15 -14.93 3.57
C MET A 378 -6.90 -13.69 3.11
N SER A 379 -7.93 -13.27 3.86
CA SER A 379 -8.66 -12.04 3.59
C SER A 379 -9.13 -11.37 4.87
N ILE A 380 -8.90 -10.06 4.98
CA ILE A 380 -9.45 -9.21 6.04
C ILE A 380 -10.94 -8.92 5.80
N PHE A 381 -11.40 -8.95 4.54
CA PHE A 381 -12.77 -8.63 4.15
C PHE A 381 -13.73 -9.80 4.36
N GLU A 382 -13.26 -11.06 4.34
CA GLU A 382 -14.11 -12.24 4.64
C GLU A 382 -14.43 -12.33 6.14
N GLU A 383 -13.50 -11.98 7.02
CA GLU A 383 -13.72 -11.95 8.47
C GLU A 383 -14.75 -10.90 8.87
N GLU A 384 -14.77 -9.74 8.23
CA GLU A 384 -15.75 -8.67 8.47
C GLU A 384 -17.18 -9.08 8.05
N ASN A 385 -17.33 -9.80 6.93
CA ASN A 385 -18.63 -10.30 6.48
C ASN A 385 -19.22 -11.32 7.46
N ASN A 386 -18.40 -12.17 8.07
CA ASN A 386 -18.82 -13.13 9.07
C ASN A 386 -19.19 -12.46 10.41
N SER A 387 -18.53 -11.37 10.78
CA SER A 387 -18.81 -10.62 12.00
C SER A 387 -20.16 -9.86 11.94
N ASN A 388 -20.52 -9.36 10.77
CA ASN A 388 -21.79 -8.67 10.55
C ASN A 388 -23.01 -9.62 10.51
N CYS A 389 -22.81 -10.93 10.26
CA CYS A 389 -23.86 -11.93 10.37
C CYS A 389 -24.17 -12.37 11.81
N LEU A 390 -23.32 -12.05 12.77
CA LEU A 390 -23.51 -12.40 14.20
C LEU A 390 -24.16 -11.28 15.02
N VAL A 391 -24.45 -10.13 14.45
CA VAL A 391 -25.02 -8.94 15.11
C VAL A 391 -26.40 -8.57 14.52
N ALA A 392 -27.01 -9.42 13.70
CA ALA A 392 -28.36 -9.22 13.14
C ALA A 392 -29.39 -10.09 13.86
#